data_46a9921feca48f9e0608d55df17dde44
#
_entry.id   46a9921feca48f9e0608d55df17dde44
#
_cell.length_a   1.000
_cell.length_b   1.000
_cell.length_c   1.000
_cell.angle_alpha   90.00
_cell.angle_beta   90.00
_cell.angle_gamma   90.00
#
_symmetry.space_group_name_H-M   'P 1'
#
loop_
_entity.id
_entity.type
_entity.pdbx_description
1 polymer ?
#
loop_
_entity_poly.entity_id
_entity_poly.type
_entity_poly.pdbx_seq_one_letter_code
_entity_poly.pdbx_strand_id
1 'polypeptide(L)'
;MTYLKHKTTSIFNFKSLGLGVVLMLFSMSISFAQFKIPEKPKFQTSVYDYVNLLSSGEKQNLEQKLVRYSDTTSTQIVVAIIRSTEGENINFLGAQWGEAWGIGQAEEDNGILILLANDDRRIAINTGYGVEHLLTDAMSRRIIENDILPYFRKGDFPGGLNRGADAIFEVMQGEYKESRPTSGNPENSVIPFLVFGFIALMFILSYIKNKRGGGGGRHGGNNSGGFDIWDAIILSNMGRGNYNRGSSGWGGSSGGGFGGGFGGGFGGGGFGGGGASGGW
;
A
#
# COMPACT_ATOMS: atom_id res chain seq x y z
N MET A 1 -23.95 -63.22 -46.49
CA MET A 1 -23.59 -62.71 -45.14
C MET A 1 -22.12 -62.35 -45.15
N THR A 2 -21.82 -61.07 -45.35
CA THR A 2 -20.46 -60.55 -45.49
C THR A 2 -20.20 -59.64 -44.32
N TYR A 3 -19.35 -60.07 -43.37
CA TYR A 3 -18.93 -59.31 -42.22
C TYR A 3 -17.85 -58.29 -42.64
N LEU A 4 -18.18 -57.02 -42.61
CA LEU A 4 -17.22 -55.94 -42.75
C LEU A 4 -16.53 -55.71 -41.42
N LYS A 5 -15.22 -56.10 -41.37
CA LYS A 5 -14.32 -55.91 -40.24
C LYS A 5 -13.78 -54.44 -40.31
N HIS A 6 -14.37 -53.55 -39.52
CA HIS A 6 -13.84 -52.20 -39.34
C HIS A 6 -12.50 -52.26 -38.58
N LYS A 7 -11.42 -52.06 -39.30
CA LYS A 7 -10.08 -51.95 -38.75
C LYS A 7 -9.85 -50.46 -38.41
N THR A 8 -10.14 -50.06 -37.19
CA THR A 8 -9.76 -48.75 -36.63
C THR A 8 -8.23 -48.73 -36.42
N THR A 9 -7.50 -48.22 -37.43
CA THR A 9 -6.09 -47.92 -37.26
C THR A 9 -5.98 -46.61 -36.44
N SER A 10 -5.67 -46.77 -35.16
CA SER A 10 -5.22 -45.66 -34.32
C SER A 10 -3.86 -45.21 -34.81
N ILE A 11 -3.82 -44.19 -35.63
CA ILE A 11 -2.59 -43.49 -36.02
C ILE A 11 -2.19 -42.62 -34.81
N PHE A 12 -1.51 -43.23 -33.89
CA PHE A 12 -0.89 -42.53 -32.79
C PHE A 12 0.25 -41.67 -33.38
N ASN A 13 -0.04 -40.38 -33.58
CA ASN A 13 0.90 -39.45 -34.19
C ASN A 13 2.06 -39.20 -33.22
N PHE A 14 3.19 -39.80 -33.46
CA PHE A 14 4.45 -39.64 -32.70
C PHE A 14 4.86 -38.17 -32.56
N LYS A 15 4.47 -37.32 -33.52
CA LYS A 15 4.69 -35.88 -33.53
C LYS A 15 3.82 -35.16 -32.47
N SER A 16 2.58 -35.61 -32.25
CA SER A 16 1.70 -35.02 -31.23
C SER A 16 2.11 -35.43 -29.81
N LEU A 17 2.65 -36.65 -29.64
CA LEU A 17 3.20 -37.10 -28.36
C LEU A 17 4.46 -36.28 -28.01
N GLY A 18 5.37 -36.04 -28.96
CA GLY A 18 6.54 -35.20 -28.75
C GLY A 18 6.21 -33.76 -28.39
N LEU A 19 5.21 -33.16 -29.05
CA LEU A 19 4.73 -31.81 -28.73
C LEU A 19 4.11 -31.74 -27.34
N GLY A 20 3.34 -32.76 -26.94
CA GLY A 20 2.74 -32.85 -25.61
C GLY A 20 3.80 -32.95 -24.48
N VAL A 21 4.85 -33.75 -24.71
CA VAL A 21 5.99 -33.87 -23.76
C VAL A 21 6.75 -32.56 -23.66
N VAL A 22 7.02 -31.87 -24.76
CA VAL A 22 7.70 -30.55 -24.76
C VAL A 22 6.86 -29.51 -24.03
N LEU A 23 5.54 -29.47 -24.25
CA LEU A 23 4.63 -28.58 -23.53
C LEU A 23 4.57 -28.90 -22.02
N MET A 24 4.59 -30.19 -21.66
CA MET A 24 4.59 -30.63 -20.26
C MET A 24 5.92 -30.28 -19.57
N LEU A 25 7.06 -30.41 -20.25
CA LEU A 25 8.38 -29.99 -19.75
C LEU A 25 8.48 -28.47 -19.61
N PHE A 26 7.88 -27.71 -20.52
CA PHE A 26 7.85 -26.25 -20.47
C PHE A 26 6.97 -25.73 -19.32
N SER A 27 5.87 -26.43 -18.99
CA SER A 27 5.00 -26.08 -17.86
C SER A 27 5.63 -26.35 -16.48
N MET A 28 6.61 -27.25 -16.39
CA MET A 28 7.35 -27.53 -15.15
C MET A 28 8.39 -26.45 -14.81
N SER A 29 8.74 -25.57 -15.76
CA SER A 29 9.77 -24.54 -15.56
C SER A 29 9.27 -23.28 -14.86
N ILE A 30 7.97 -23.13 -14.57
CA ILE A 30 7.41 -21.99 -13.86
C ILE A 30 7.37 -22.31 -12.36
N SER A 31 8.53 -22.59 -11.78
CA SER A 31 8.72 -22.52 -10.34
C SER A 31 8.95 -21.04 -9.99
N PHE A 32 7.93 -20.35 -9.56
CA PHE A 32 8.13 -19.07 -8.87
C PHE A 32 8.95 -19.39 -7.61
N ALA A 33 10.18 -18.88 -7.56
CA ALA A 33 10.94 -18.90 -6.33
C ALA A 33 10.19 -18.02 -5.31
N GLN A 34 9.51 -18.62 -4.36
CA GLN A 34 8.87 -17.91 -3.26
C GLN A 34 9.97 -17.49 -2.29
N PHE A 35 9.98 -16.24 -1.86
CA PHE A 35 10.94 -15.73 -0.89
C PHE A 35 10.84 -16.54 0.42
N LYS A 36 11.96 -17.10 0.84
CA LYS A 36 11.99 -17.86 2.08
C LYS A 36 12.22 -16.93 3.26
N ILE A 37 11.17 -16.62 4.00
CA ILE A 37 11.29 -15.86 5.25
C ILE A 37 12.26 -16.56 6.20
N PRO A 38 13.27 -15.86 6.74
CA PRO A 38 14.20 -16.44 7.70
C PRO A 38 13.47 -16.98 8.94
N GLU A 39 14.02 -18.03 9.53
CA GLU A 39 13.49 -18.51 10.80
C GLU A 39 13.57 -17.44 11.89
N LYS A 40 12.56 -17.40 12.77
CA LYS A 40 12.51 -16.47 13.91
C LYS A 40 13.79 -16.61 14.75
N PRO A 41 14.60 -15.55 14.91
CA PRO A 41 15.85 -15.63 15.63
C PRO A 41 15.64 -15.94 17.12
N LYS A 42 16.54 -16.70 17.71
CA LYS A 42 16.51 -16.99 19.16
C LYS A 42 16.74 -15.72 19.99
N PHE A 43 17.64 -14.83 19.54
CA PHE A 43 17.84 -13.51 20.13
C PHE A 43 17.15 -12.48 19.22
N GLN A 44 16.13 -11.85 19.77
CA GLN A 44 15.30 -10.92 19.02
C GLN A 44 15.78 -9.50 19.24
N THR A 45 15.89 -8.78 18.15
CA THR A 45 16.32 -7.38 18.07
C THR A 45 15.33 -6.60 17.22
N SER A 46 15.43 -5.28 17.21
CA SER A 46 14.54 -4.44 16.39
C SER A 46 15.11 -4.16 15.00
N VAL A 47 16.37 -4.51 14.68
CA VAL A 47 16.97 -4.22 13.37
C VAL A 47 17.71 -5.45 12.82
N TYR A 48 17.21 -5.98 11.73
CA TYR A 48 17.78 -7.10 10.98
C TYR A 48 18.28 -6.60 9.63
N ASP A 49 19.58 -6.44 9.50
CA ASP A 49 20.22 -6.04 8.25
C ASP A 49 20.98 -7.23 7.65
N TYR A 50 20.37 -7.88 6.65
CA TYR A 50 20.91 -9.07 5.97
C TYR A 50 21.88 -8.71 4.84
N VAL A 51 22.00 -7.43 4.49
CA VAL A 51 22.84 -6.99 3.36
C VAL A 51 23.97 -6.06 3.79
N ASN A 52 24.08 -5.76 5.10
CA ASN A 52 25.02 -4.81 5.66
C ASN A 52 24.93 -3.42 5.01
N LEU A 53 23.68 -2.94 4.84
CA LEU A 53 23.39 -1.62 4.30
C LEU A 53 23.75 -0.51 5.29
N LEU A 54 23.60 -0.80 6.58
CA LEU A 54 23.91 0.10 7.68
C LEU A 54 25.30 -0.20 8.27
N SER A 55 26.04 0.82 8.63
CA SER A 55 27.21 0.63 9.48
C SER A 55 26.80 0.11 10.86
N SER A 56 27.74 -0.48 11.58
CA SER A 56 27.49 -1.01 12.94
C SER A 56 26.92 0.04 13.89
N GLY A 57 27.41 1.29 13.81
CA GLY A 57 26.95 2.39 14.65
C GLY A 57 25.55 2.84 14.29
N GLU A 58 25.22 2.95 13.00
CA GLU A 58 23.89 3.34 12.53
C GLU A 58 22.84 2.27 12.90
N LYS A 59 23.19 0.99 12.70
CA LYS A 59 22.33 -0.13 13.11
C LYS A 59 22.06 -0.08 14.61
N GLN A 60 23.09 0.08 15.42
CA GLN A 60 22.97 0.11 16.88
C GLN A 60 22.13 1.33 17.35
N ASN A 61 22.34 2.50 16.75
CA ASN A 61 21.58 3.71 17.09
C ASN A 61 20.09 3.53 16.77
N LEU A 62 19.76 3.02 15.58
CA LEU A 62 18.38 2.75 15.18
C LEU A 62 17.75 1.70 16.12
N GLU A 63 18.47 0.62 16.42
CA GLU A 63 17.99 -0.42 17.32
C GLU A 63 17.67 0.10 18.72
N GLN A 64 18.61 0.86 19.33
CA GLN A 64 18.37 1.47 20.63
C GLN A 64 17.16 2.40 20.66
N LYS A 65 16.95 3.16 19.57
CA LYS A 65 15.79 4.04 19.41
C LYS A 65 14.50 3.24 19.41
N LEU A 66 14.41 2.17 18.61
CA LEU A 66 13.23 1.33 18.48
C LEU A 66 12.93 0.54 19.75
N VAL A 67 13.95 -0.02 20.38
CA VAL A 67 13.82 -0.73 21.68
C VAL A 67 13.30 0.21 22.75
N ARG A 68 13.89 1.41 22.89
CA ARG A 68 13.42 2.40 23.86
C ARG A 68 11.97 2.78 23.65
N TYR A 69 11.55 2.92 22.39
CA TYR A 69 10.15 3.20 22.08
C TYR A 69 9.24 2.03 22.49
N SER A 70 9.63 0.80 22.17
CA SER A 70 8.92 -0.40 22.56
C SER A 70 8.78 -0.55 24.08
N ASP A 71 9.85 -0.27 24.83
CA ASP A 71 9.85 -0.33 26.29
C ASP A 71 8.87 0.67 26.93
N THR A 72 8.61 1.80 26.27
CA THR A 72 7.72 2.85 26.80
C THR A 72 6.27 2.74 26.35
N THR A 73 6.01 2.13 25.19
CA THR A 73 4.67 2.10 24.55
C THR A 73 4.12 0.71 24.36
N SER A 74 4.90 -0.32 24.60
CA SER A 74 4.60 -1.73 24.28
C SER A 74 4.49 -2.03 22.77
N THR A 75 4.50 -1.03 21.91
CA THR A 75 4.45 -1.22 20.45
C THR A 75 5.80 -1.70 19.93
N GLN A 76 5.82 -2.86 19.29
CA GLN A 76 7.07 -3.42 18.74
C GLN A 76 7.26 -2.98 17.28
N ILE A 77 8.39 -2.30 17.02
CA ILE A 77 8.77 -1.89 15.67
C ILE A 77 10.03 -2.64 15.26
N VAL A 78 9.96 -3.36 14.16
CA VAL A 78 11.06 -4.12 13.60
C VAL A 78 11.40 -3.60 12.22
N VAL A 79 12.69 -3.45 11.94
CA VAL A 79 13.23 -3.12 10.61
C VAL A 79 13.95 -4.34 10.08
N ALA A 80 13.53 -4.84 8.91
CA ALA A 80 14.20 -5.91 8.19
C ALA A 80 14.69 -5.38 6.84
N ILE A 81 16.00 -5.51 6.57
CA ILE A 81 16.65 -5.06 5.34
C ILE A 81 17.12 -6.29 4.59
N ILE A 82 16.54 -6.53 3.42
CA ILE A 82 16.85 -7.65 2.54
C ILE A 82 17.40 -7.17 1.20
N ARG A 83 17.98 -8.09 0.45
CA ARG A 83 18.50 -7.79 -0.89
C ARG A 83 17.35 -7.51 -1.86
N SER A 84 16.44 -8.46 -2.00
CA SER A 84 15.31 -8.44 -2.94
C SER A 84 14.17 -9.27 -2.39
N THR A 85 12.95 -8.98 -2.83
CA THR A 85 11.75 -9.78 -2.56
C THR A 85 11.64 -11.01 -3.47
N GLU A 86 12.60 -11.20 -4.39
CA GLU A 86 12.59 -12.26 -5.40
C GLU A 86 11.34 -12.24 -6.29
N GLY A 87 10.77 -11.05 -6.48
CA GLY A 87 9.58 -10.83 -7.30
C GLY A 87 8.25 -10.90 -6.55
N GLU A 88 8.27 -11.18 -5.26
CA GLU A 88 7.06 -11.12 -4.44
C GLU A 88 6.59 -9.68 -4.17
N ASN A 89 5.31 -9.54 -3.89
CA ASN A 89 4.75 -8.28 -3.43
C ASN A 89 5.27 -7.96 -2.03
N ILE A 90 5.98 -6.85 -1.86
CA ILE A 90 6.64 -6.48 -0.61
C ILE A 90 5.66 -6.30 0.56
N ASN A 91 4.41 -5.82 0.32
CA ASN A 91 3.41 -5.71 1.38
C ASN A 91 2.96 -7.10 1.84
N PHE A 92 2.73 -8.00 0.89
CA PHE A 92 2.33 -9.37 1.20
C PHE A 92 3.43 -10.11 1.95
N LEU A 93 4.68 -10.01 1.46
CA LEU A 93 5.85 -10.58 2.12
C LEU A 93 6.02 -10.02 3.54
N GLY A 94 5.86 -8.69 3.71
CA GLY A 94 5.99 -8.05 5.01
C GLY A 94 4.92 -8.51 6.00
N ALA A 95 3.67 -8.64 5.56
CA ALA A 95 2.59 -9.16 6.40
C ALA A 95 2.84 -10.62 6.83
N GLN A 96 3.23 -11.49 5.88
CA GLN A 96 3.61 -12.86 6.18
C GLN A 96 4.81 -12.95 7.14
N TRP A 97 5.79 -12.07 6.98
CA TRP A 97 6.96 -12.03 7.85
C TRP A 97 6.60 -11.61 9.27
N GLY A 98 5.81 -10.54 9.40
CA GLY A 98 5.30 -10.07 10.70
C GLY A 98 4.54 -11.15 11.44
N GLU A 99 3.65 -11.86 10.74
CA GLU A 99 2.89 -13.00 11.26
C GLU A 99 3.79 -14.17 11.64
N ALA A 100 4.70 -14.59 10.74
CA ALA A 100 5.59 -15.74 10.98
C ALA A 100 6.52 -15.54 12.17
N TRP A 101 6.96 -14.30 12.41
CA TRP A 101 7.78 -13.97 13.57
C TRP A 101 6.96 -13.62 14.80
N GLY A 102 5.65 -13.32 14.64
CA GLY A 102 4.77 -12.88 15.71
C GLY A 102 5.26 -11.58 16.33
N ILE A 103 5.53 -10.57 15.47
CA ILE A 103 5.98 -9.24 15.91
C ILE A 103 4.81 -8.55 16.62
N GLY A 104 5.05 -7.97 17.79
CA GLY A 104 4.01 -7.40 18.65
C GLY A 104 3.59 -8.37 19.76
N GLN A 105 2.68 -7.93 20.59
CA GLN A 105 2.11 -8.73 21.67
C GLN A 105 0.86 -9.47 21.17
N ALA A 106 0.68 -10.72 21.59
CA ALA A 106 -0.42 -11.57 21.12
C ALA A 106 -1.83 -11.05 21.44
N GLU A 107 -1.98 -10.32 22.53
CA GLU A 107 -3.26 -9.75 22.96
C GLU A 107 -3.53 -8.37 22.35
N GLU A 108 -2.48 -7.68 21.94
CA GLU A 108 -2.53 -6.28 21.51
C GLU A 108 -2.35 -6.13 20.00
N ASP A 109 -1.77 -7.12 19.31
CA ASP A 109 -1.43 -7.10 17.87
C ASP A 109 -0.70 -5.81 17.46
N ASN A 110 0.14 -5.28 18.35
CA ASN A 110 0.75 -3.96 18.27
C ASN A 110 2.14 -3.96 17.60
N GLY A 111 2.31 -4.86 16.63
CA GLY A 111 3.54 -4.98 15.85
C GLY A 111 3.57 -4.07 14.63
N ILE A 112 4.75 -3.58 14.28
CA ILE A 112 5.01 -2.83 13.04
C ILE A 112 6.28 -3.40 12.41
N LEU A 113 6.21 -3.78 11.13
CA LEU A 113 7.36 -4.22 10.36
C LEU A 113 7.67 -3.24 9.24
N ILE A 114 8.88 -2.68 9.24
CA ILE A 114 9.44 -1.92 8.12
C ILE A 114 10.32 -2.88 7.33
N LEU A 115 9.90 -3.24 6.12
CA LEU A 115 10.64 -4.15 5.22
C LEU A 115 11.26 -3.35 4.09
N LEU A 116 12.59 -3.38 3.98
CA LEU A 116 13.37 -2.71 2.93
C LEU A 116 14.03 -3.74 2.01
N ALA A 117 13.68 -3.74 0.73
CA ALA A 117 14.31 -4.52 -0.32
C ALA A 117 15.22 -3.60 -1.15
N ASN A 118 16.53 -3.65 -0.88
CA ASN A 118 17.50 -2.69 -1.38
C ASN A 118 17.65 -2.72 -2.90
N ASP A 119 17.83 -3.91 -3.48
CA ASP A 119 18.05 -4.05 -4.93
C ASP A 119 16.77 -3.79 -5.74
N ASP A 120 15.59 -4.06 -5.14
CA ASP A 120 14.30 -3.75 -5.74
C ASP A 120 13.92 -2.27 -5.60
N ARG A 121 14.68 -1.51 -4.79
CA ARG A 121 14.37 -0.13 -4.41
C ARG A 121 12.95 0.02 -3.88
N ARG A 122 12.56 -0.85 -2.98
CA ARG A 122 11.22 -0.89 -2.39
C ARG A 122 11.29 -0.92 -0.88
N ILE A 123 10.34 -0.24 -0.27
CA ILE A 123 10.11 -0.27 1.17
C ILE A 123 8.62 -0.46 1.44
N ALA A 124 8.29 -1.20 2.49
CA ALA A 124 6.94 -1.32 3.00
C ALA A 124 6.91 -1.09 4.52
N ILE A 125 5.80 -0.55 5.00
CA ILE A 125 5.43 -0.50 6.41
C ILE A 125 4.18 -1.37 6.55
N ASN A 126 4.29 -2.46 7.28
CA ASN A 126 3.21 -3.39 7.58
C ASN A 126 2.81 -3.27 9.05
N THR A 127 1.52 -3.27 9.32
CA THR A 127 0.96 -3.05 10.66
C THR A 127 0.23 -4.30 11.14
N GLY A 128 0.36 -4.58 12.43
CA GLY A 128 -0.50 -5.51 13.14
C GLY A 128 -1.90 -4.91 13.34
N TYR A 129 -2.88 -5.77 13.58
CA TYR A 129 -4.29 -5.36 13.72
C TYR A 129 -4.52 -4.30 14.80
N GLY A 130 -3.78 -4.35 15.90
CA GLY A 130 -3.95 -3.44 17.04
C GLY A 130 -3.54 -2.01 16.77
N VAL A 131 -2.64 -1.78 15.81
CA VAL A 131 -2.13 -0.42 15.49
C VAL A 131 -2.66 0.13 14.18
N GLU A 132 -3.39 -0.66 13.39
CA GLU A 132 -3.90 -0.28 12.07
C GLU A 132 -4.85 0.93 12.12
N HIS A 133 -5.58 1.09 13.22
CA HIS A 133 -6.49 2.22 13.44
C HIS A 133 -5.78 3.56 13.63
N LEU A 134 -4.50 3.56 14.08
CA LEU A 134 -3.64 4.73 14.21
C LEU A 134 -2.74 4.88 12.98
N LEU A 135 -1.97 3.84 12.67
CA LEU A 135 -1.06 3.80 11.52
C LEU A 135 -1.76 3.12 10.33
N THR A 136 -2.74 3.84 9.77
CA THR A 136 -3.50 3.35 8.60
C THR A 136 -2.62 3.24 7.35
N ASP A 137 -3.08 2.50 6.32
CA ASP A 137 -2.39 2.39 5.02
C ASP A 137 -2.09 3.76 4.40
N ALA A 138 -3.04 4.68 4.50
CA ALA A 138 -2.87 6.05 3.99
C ALA A 138 -1.77 6.79 4.75
N MET A 139 -1.67 6.60 6.07
CA MET A 139 -0.65 7.20 6.91
C MET A 139 0.72 6.55 6.66
N SER A 140 0.78 5.23 6.58
CA SER A 140 1.99 4.48 6.21
C SER A 140 2.54 4.93 4.86
N ARG A 141 1.67 5.08 3.85
CA ARG A 141 2.05 5.61 2.53
C ARG A 141 2.61 7.02 2.62
N ARG A 142 1.98 7.90 3.40
CA ARG A 142 2.42 9.27 3.61
C ARG A 142 3.80 9.35 4.26
N ILE A 143 4.05 8.54 5.28
CA ILE A 143 5.37 8.43 5.93
C ILE A 143 6.42 7.96 4.92
N ILE A 144 6.11 6.93 4.14
CA ILE A 144 7.03 6.46 3.11
C ILE A 144 7.36 7.59 2.13
N GLU A 145 6.36 8.22 1.54
CA GLU A 145 6.55 9.20 0.47
C GLU A 145 7.23 10.51 0.95
N ASN A 146 6.88 10.99 2.15
CA ASN A 146 7.31 12.31 2.63
C ASN A 146 8.51 12.25 3.58
N ASP A 147 8.64 11.17 4.37
CA ASP A 147 9.65 11.10 5.44
C ASP A 147 10.79 10.14 5.11
N ILE A 148 10.56 9.07 4.32
CA ILE A 148 11.59 8.06 4.03
C ILE A 148 12.22 8.27 2.64
N LEU A 149 11.39 8.26 1.58
CA LEU A 149 11.89 8.27 0.20
C LEU A 149 12.74 9.49 -0.17
N PRO A 150 12.55 10.71 0.38
CA PRO A 150 13.43 11.84 0.10
C PRO A 150 14.89 11.61 0.52
N TYR A 151 15.11 10.82 1.59
CA TYR A 151 16.45 10.41 2.03
C TYR A 151 17.01 9.31 1.13
N PHE A 152 16.21 8.29 0.82
CA PHE A 152 16.64 7.16 -0.02
C PHE A 152 17.05 7.58 -1.42
N ARG A 153 16.37 8.56 -2.01
CA ARG A 153 16.77 9.16 -3.31
C ARG A 153 18.13 9.85 -3.27
N LYS A 154 18.60 10.23 -2.08
CA LYS A 154 19.93 10.80 -1.85
C LYS A 154 20.97 9.76 -1.43
N GLY A 155 20.56 8.48 -1.31
CA GLY A 155 21.41 7.41 -0.81
C GLY A 155 21.57 7.37 0.71
N ASP A 156 20.83 8.22 1.46
CA ASP A 156 20.87 8.26 2.92
C ASP A 156 19.83 7.29 3.51
N PHE A 157 20.16 6.01 3.49
CA PHE A 157 19.30 4.97 4.04
C PHE A 157 19.14 5.06 5.58
N PRO A 158 20.22 5.29 6.34
CA PRO A 158 20.13 5.44 7.78
C PRO A 158 19.24 6.63 8.18
N GLY A 159 19.43 7.78 7.53
CA GLY A 159 18.62 8.98 7.76
C GLY A 159 17.14 8.74 7.47
N GLY A 160 16.83 8.08 6.34
CA GLY A 160 15.45 7.75 5.96
C GLY A 160 14.77 6.78 6.95
N LEU A 161 15.46 5.73 7.38
CA LEU A 161 14.92 4.79 8.37
C LEU A 161 14.71 5.45 9.74
N ASN A 162 15.65 6.29 10.17
CA ASN A 162 15.53 7.05 11.41
C ASN A 162 14.35 8.03 11.37
N ARG A 163 14.21 8.79 10.26
CA ARG A 163 13.09 9.74 10.09
C ARG A 163 11.75 9.01 10.01
N GLY A 164 11.70 7.88 9.30
CA GLY A 164 10.51 7.03 9.22
C GLY A 164 10.08 6.51 10.59
N ALA A 165 11.03 6.08 11.42
CA ALA A 165 10.76 5.67 12.80
C ALA A 165 10.18 6.83 13.62
N ASP A 166 10.76 8.03 13.54
CA ASP A 166 10.24 9.22 14.24
C ASP A 166 8.82 9.55 13.79
N ALA A 167 8.55 9.52 12.47
CA ALA A 167 7.22 9.77 11.94
C ALA A 167 6.18 8.73 12.43
N ILE A 168 6.57 7.46 12.53
CA ILE A 168 5.71 6.43 13.12
C ILE A 168 5.43 6.76 14.59
N PHE A 169 6.44 7.16 15.37
CA PHE A 169 6.26 7.54 16.77
C PHE A 169 5.28 8.73 16.91
N GLU A 170 5.46 9.76 16.07
CA GLU A 170 4.56 10.92 16.03
C GLU A 170 3.12 10.52 15.73
N VAL A 171 2.90 9.61 14.78
CA VAL A 171 1.56 9.09 14.44
C VAL A 171 0.95 8.35 15.61
N MET A 172 1.70 7.44 16.22
CA MET A 172 1.22 6.63 17.33
C MET A 172 0.89 7.46 18.58
N GLN A 173 1.52 8.63 18.72
CA GLN A 173 1.25 9.60 19.81
C GLN A 173 0.18 10.63 19.43
N GLY A 174 -0.30 10.62 18.17
CA GLY A 174 -1.26 11.61 17.67
C GLY A 174 -0.65 12.99 17.39
N GLU A 175 0.68 13.09 17.29
CA GLU A 175 1.43 14.34 17.12
C GLU A 175 1.94 14.57 15.69
N TYR A 176 1.71 13.64 14.77
CA TYR A 176 2.23 13.72 13.41
C TYR A 176 1.71 14.95 12.67
N LYS A 177 2.62 15.84 12.34
CA LYS A 177 2.38 17.00 11.49
C LYS A 177 3.02 16.76 10.13
N GLU A 178 2.21 16.70 9.10
CA GLU A 178 2.68 16.54 7.73
C GLU A 178 3.68 17.65 7.40
N SER A 179 4.94 17.29 7.23
CA SER A 179 5.93 18.15 6.59
C SER A 179 5.70 18.07 5.07
N ARG A 180 4.69 18.79 4.57
CA ARG A 180 4.61 18.99 3.12
C ARG A 180 5.87 19.72 2.71
N PRO A 181 6.68 19.18 1.78
CA PRO A 181 7.54 20.07 1.03
C PRO A 181 6.57 20.99 0.29
N THR A 182 6.53 22.24 0.69
CA THR A 182 5.83 23.31 -0.02
C THR A 182 6.51 23.49 -1.37
N SER A 183 6.22 22.57 -2.28
CA SER A 183 6.52 22.69 -3.69
C SER A 183 5.35 23.46 -4.30
N GLY A 184 5.48 24.77 -4.27
CA GLY A 184 4.50 25.64 -4.89
C GLY A 184 4.10 26.77 -3.97
N ASN A 185 4.75 27.89 -4.16
CA ASN A 185 4.32 29.19 -3.65
C ASN A 185 2.84 29.40 -3.97
N PRO A 186 1.90 29.40 -3.00
CA PRO A 186 0.50 29.66 -3.32
C PRO A 186 0.23 31.13 -3.63
N GLU A 187 1.21 32.01 -3.45
CA GLU A 187 1.00 33.45 -3.57
C GLU A 187 0.94 34.01 -4.99
N ASN A 188 1.25 33.22 -6.04
CA ASN A 188 1.21 33.74 -7.42
C ASN A 188 0.53 32.80 -8.43
N SER A 189 -0.40 31.95 -8.00
CA SER A 189 -1.22 31.25 -8.97
C SER A 189 -2.24 32.22 -9.56
N VAL A 190 -1.91 32.86 -10.68
CA VAL A 190 -2.85 33.64 -11.48
C VAL A 190 -3.86 32.78 -12.21
N ILE A 191 -3.69 31.46 -12.17
CA ILE A 191 -4.54 30.49 -12.86
C ILE A 191 -6.02 30.60 -12.46
N PRO A 192 -6.41 30.65 -11.14
CA PRO A 192 -7.81 30.83 -10.78
C PRO A 192 -8.38 32.16 -11.30
N PHE A 193 -7.61 33.25 -11.29
CA PHE A 193 -8.07 34.54 -11.83
C PHE A 193 -8.24 34.47 -13.34
N LEU A 194 -7.39 33.77 -14.09
CA LEU A 194 -7.56 33.52 -15.52
C LEU A 194 -8.81 32.72 -15.84
N VAL A 195 -9.09 31.66 -15.04
CA VAL A 195 -10.30 30.84 -15.20
C VAL A 195 -11.55 31.67 -14.92
N PHE A 196 -11.59 32.42 -13.82
CA PHE A 196 -12.72 33.33 -13.53
C PHE A 196 -12.86 34.42 -14.56
N GLY A 197 -11.76 35.03 -15.05
CA GLY A 197 -11.77 36.00 -16.11
C GLY A 197 -12.30 35.46 -17.44
N PHE A 198 -11.93 34.23 -17.79
CA PHE A 198 -12.45 33.56 -18.99
C PHE A 198 -13.95 33.24 -18.87
N ILE A 199 -14.42 32.77 -17.73
CA ILE A 199 -15.85 32.55 -17.49
C ILE A 199 -16.61 33.87 -17.58
N ALA A 200 -16.17 34.92 -16.92
CA ALA A 200 -16.78 36.25 -16.98
C ALA A 200 -16.83 36.79 -18.41
N LEU A 201 -15.75 36.63 -19.19
CA LEU A 201 -15.71 37.02 -20.60
C LEU A 201 -16.74 36.27 -21.44
N MET A 202 -16.91 34.96 -21.21
CA MET A 202 -17.93 34.16 -21.90
C MET A 202 -19.35 34.64 -21.58
N PHE A 203 -19.64 35.01 -20.33
CA PHE A 203 -20.93 35.58 -19.94
C PHE A 203 -21.14 36.97 -20.58
N ILE A 204 -20.13 37.83 -20.62
CA ILE A 204 -20.20 39.14 -21.26
C ILE A 204 -20.45 39.03 -22.78
N LEU A 205 -19.71 38.14 -23.46
CA LEU A 205 -19.90 37.87 -24.88
C LEU A 205 -21.30 37.28 -25.19
N SER A 206 -21.80 36.41 -24.33
CA SER A 206 -23.17 35.88 -24.44
C SER A 206 -24.20 36.97 -24.24
N TYR A 207 -24.02 37.85 -23.30
CA TYR A 207 -24.93 38.99 -23.05
C TYR A 207 -24.95 40.00 -24.19
N ILE A 208 -23.78 40.32 -24.79
CA ILE A 208 -23.65 41.22 -25.94
C ILE A 208 -24.30 40.59 -27.19
N LYS A 209 -24.15 39.28 -27.39
CA LYS A 209 -24.76 38.55 -28.53
C LYS A 209 -26.28 38.57 -28.45
N ASN A 210 -26.84 38.50 -27.24
CA ASN A 210 -28.28 38.48 -27.00
C ASN A 210 -28.95 39.88 -27.18
N LYS A 211 -28.17 41.00 -27.15
CA LYS A 211 -28.68 42.33 -27.39
C LYS A 211 -28.76 42.77 -28.87
N ARG A 212 -28.23 41.94 -29.82
CA ARG A 212 -28.22 42.27 -31.26
C ARG A 212 -29.16 41.41 -32.11
N GLY A 213 -30.14 40.74 -31.51
CA GLY A 213 -31.10 39.94 -32.23
C GLY A 213 -32.56 40.35 -31.87
N GLY A 214 -32.98 41.59 -32.29
CA GLY A 214 -34.35 41.93 -32.36
C GLY A 214 -34.91 41.49 -33.71
N GLY A 215 -36.01 40.70 -33.73
CA GLY A 215 -36.72 40.39 -34.98
C GLY A 215 -37.38 39.02 -34.98
N GLY A 216 -38.63 38.98 -34.72
CA GLY A 216 -39.75 38.12 -34.89
C GLY A 216 -39.60 36.76 -35.61
N GLY A 217 -40.43 35.82 -35.16
CA GLY A 217 -40.75 34.62 -35.91
C GLY A 217 -41.24 33.49 -35.05
N ARG A 218 -42.58 33.39 -34.96
CA ARG A 218 -43.28 32.19 -34.51
C ARG A 218 -42.88 30.98 -35.34
N HIS A 219 -42.63 29.82 -34.77
CA HIS A 219 -43.28 28.51 -35.06
C HIS A 219 -42.40 27.35 -34.52
N GLY A 220 -43.04 26.51 -33.76
CA GLY A 220 -43.15 25.07 -34.03
C GLY A 220 -41.96 24.21 -33.70
N GLY A 221 -42.10 23.48 -32.61
CA GLY A 221 -41.70 22.11 -32.33
C GLY A 221 -40.48 21.51 -33.05
N ASN A 222 -39.54 21.06 -32.33
CA ASN A 222 -39.10 19.67 -32.32
C ASN A 222 -37.98 19.41 -31.34
N ASN A 223 -38.12 18.32 -30.65
CA ASN A 223 -37.16 17.64 -29.80
C ASN A 223 -35.80 17.48 -30.46
N SER A 224 -34.72 17.97 -29.83
CA SER A 224 -33.42 17.35 -29.98
C SER A 224 -32.66 17.56 -28.67
N GLY A 225 -32.41 16.46 -27.98
CA GLY A 225 -31.73 16.40 -26.67
C GLY A 225 -30.31 16.94 -26.74
N GLY A 226 -30.13 18.12 -26.20
CA GLY A 226 -28.83 18.64 -25.84
C GLY A 226 -28.62 18.34 -24.36
N PHE A 227 -27.56 17.64 -24.05
CA PHE A 227 -27.09 17.47 -22.65
C PHE A 227 -26.94 18.83 -22.02
N ASP A 228 -27.79 19.14 -21.02
CA ASP A 228 -27.71 20.36 -20.27
C ASP A 228 -26.66 20.16 -19.14
N ILE A 229 -25.81 21.17 -18.89
CA ILE A 229 -24.77 21.14 -17.87
C ILE A 229 -25.35 20.79 -16.49
N TRP A 230 -26.64 21.09 -16.28
CA TRP A 230 -27.37 20.76 -15.07
C TRP A 230 -27.62 19.25 -14.92
N ASP A 231 -27.79 18.52 -16.02
CA ASP A 231 -27.94 17.05 -15.99
C ASP A 231 -26.65 16.35 -15.56
N ALA A 232 -25.49 16.91 -15.95
CA ALA A 232 -24.19 16.40 -15.53
C ALA A 232 -23.93 16.62 -14.04
N ILE A 233 -24.39 17.73 -13.47
CA ILE A 233 -24.23 18.04 -12.02
C ILE A 233 -25.15 17.16 -11.17
N ILE A 234 -26.36 16.85 -11.66
CA ILE A 234 -27.30 15.97 -10.94
C ILE A 234 -26.80 14.53 -10.97
N LEU A 235 -26.21 14.06 -12.11
CA LEU A 235 -25.67 12.71 -12.22
C LEU A 235 -24.42 12.49 -11.35
N SER A 236 -23.60 13.52 -11.14
CA SER A 236 -22.39 13.42 -10.31
C SER A 236 -22.70 13.29 -8.81
N ASN A 237 -23.89 13.66 -8.37
CA ASN A 237 -24.29 13.60 -6.95
C ASN A 237 -25.07 12.32 -6.58
N MET A 238 -25.43 11.48 -7.54
CA MET A 238 -26.20 10.23 -7.27
C MET A 238 -25.33 9.01 -6.93
N GLY A 239 -23.99 9.16 -6.92
CA GLY A 239 -23.05 8.07 -6.65
C GLY A 239 -22.63 7.88 -5.18
N ARG A 240 -23.15 8.67 -4.25
CA ARG A 240 -22.77 8.57 -2.83
C ARG A 240 -23.84 7.88 -2.01
N GLY A 241 -24.06 6.60 -2.29
CA GLY A 241 -24.86 5.70 -1.48
C GLY A 241 -24.16 5.35 -0.18
N ASN A 242 -24.72 5.85 0.90
CA ASN A 242 -24.42 5.51 2.29
C ASN A 242 -24.74 4.03 2.52
N TYR A 243 -23.73 3.17 2.67
CA TYR A 243 -23.92 1.80 3.18
C TYR A 243 -23.56 1.76 4.66
N ASN A 244 -24.60 2.00 5.48
CA ASN A 244 -24.64 1.64 6.87
C ASN A 244 -25.12 0.19 6.96
N ARG A 245 -24.28 -0.73 7.46
CA ARG A 245 -24.67 -2.07 7.93
C ARG A 245 -23.54 -2.54 8.84
N GLY A 246 -23.72 -2.60 10.11
CA GLY A 246 -24.63 -3.46 10.87
C GLY A 246 -23.78 -4.55 11.49
N SER A 247 -23.32 -4.31 12.71
CA SER A 247 -23.17 -5.22 13.84
C SER A 247 -23.37 -6.71 13.56
N SER A 248 -22.37 -7.52 13.87
CA SER A 248 -22.56 -8.70 14.69
C SER A 248 -21.22 -9.10 15.32
N GLY A 249 -21.19 -9.01 16.65
CA GLY A 249 -20.11 -9.48 17.46
C GLY A 249 -20.17 -11.01 17.60
N TRP A 250 -19.00 -11.60 17.87
CA TRP A 250 -18.90 -12.83 18.64
C TRP A 250 -17.63 -12.77 19.48
N GLY A 251 -17.85 -12.94 20.75
CA GLY A 251 -16.86 -12.91 21.79
C GLY A 251 -16.29 -14.31 22.03
N GLY A 252 -15.31 -14.36 22.90
CA GLY A 252 -14.71 -15.55 23.51
C GLY A 252 -13.28 -15.21 23.89
N SER A 253 -13.08 -14.68 25.06
CA SER A 253 -12.77 -15.28 26.32
C SER A 253 -11.36 -15.87 26.46
N SER A 254 -10.60 -15.13 27.23
CA SER A 254 -9.84 -15.46 28.46
C SER A 254 -8.50 -16.19 28.34
N GLY A 255 -7.54 -15.61 29.06
CA GLY A 255 -6.38 -16.28 29.61
C GLY A 255 -5.29 -15.30 29.99
N GLY A 256 -5.36 -14.77 31.21
CA GLY A 256 -4.38 -13.80 31.71
C GLY A 256 -3.03 -14.43 32.01
N GLY A 257 -2.00 -13.64 31.90
CA GLY A 257 -0.66 -13.93 32.37
C GLY A 257 0.15 -12.65 32.46
N PHE A 258 0.12 -12.00 33.61
CA PHE A 258 1.04 -10.93 33.97
C PHE A 258 2.46 -11.47 34.01
N GLY A 259 3.33 -10.96 33.16
CA GLY A 259 4.75 -11.20 33.20
C GLY A 259 5.49 -10.07 32.54
N GLY A 260 5.67 -8.97 33.25
CA GLY A 260 6.48 -7.85 32.80
C GLY A 260 7.95 -8.25 32.70
N GLY A 261 8.59 -7.86 31.61
CA GLY A 261 10.01 -7.98 31.41
C GLY A 261 10.31 -7.97 29.91
N PHE A 262 10.50 -6.78 29.33
CA PHE A 262 11.02 -6.70 27.97
C PHE A 262 12.46 -7.16 27.93
N GLY A 263 12.66 -8.45 27.86
CA GLY A 263 13.84 -9.10 27.34
C GLY A 263 13.52 -9.60 25.93
N GLY A 264 13.39 -8.69 24.96
CA GLY A 264 13.60 -8.94 23.55
C GLY A 264 12.79 -10.05 22.84
N GLY A 265 11.61 -10.43 23.31
CA GLY A 265 10.81 -11.48 22.68
C GLY A 265 9.62 -10.93 21.86
N PHE A 266 9.44 -11.40 20.60
CA PHE A 266 8.21 -11.15 19.87
C PHE A 266 7.06 -11.95 20.51
N GLY A 267 5.97 -11.26 20.82
CA GLY A 267 4.90 -11.78 21.67
C GLY A 267 3.82 -12.58 20.93
N GLY A 268 3.89 -12.71 19.60
CA GLY A 268 2.90 -13.44 18.81
C GLY A 268 1.76 -12.60 18.27
N GLY A 269 1.98 -11.31 18.01
CA GLY A 269 1.00 -10.42 17.39
C GLY A 269 0.64 -10.83 15.97
N GLY A 270 -0.64 -10.63 15.58
CA GLY A 270 -1.18 -10.94 14.25
C GLY A 270 -1.06 -9.78 13.28
N PHE A 271 -0.86 -10.08 11.98
CA PHE A 271 -0.78 -9.13 10.87
C PHE A 271 -1.87 -9.40 9.84
N GLY A 272 -2.65 -8.36 9.46
CA GLY A 272 -3.78 -8.47 8.55
C GLY A 272 -3.52 -8.09 7.10
N GLY A 273 -2.26 -7.83 6.75
CA GLY A 273 -1.94 -7.33 5.41
C GLY A 273 -2.20 -5.84 5.22
N GLY A 274 -2.55 -5.13 6.28
CA GLY A 274 -2.55 -3.66 6.32
C GLY A 274 -1.15 -3.11 6.13
N GLY A 275 -1.06 -1.89 5.60
CA GLY A 275 0.20 -1.22 5.36
C GLY A 275 0.33 -0.61 3.97
N ALA A 276 1.46 0.00 3.70
CA ALA A 276 1.74 0.61 2.41
C ALA A 276 3.17 0.36 1.96
N SER A 277 3.40 0.50 0.66
CA SER A 277 4.74 0.43 0.09
C SER A 277 5.02 1.58 -0.85
N GLY A 278 6.31 1.85 -1.05
CA GLY A 278 6.81 2.82 -2.00
C GLY A 278 8.14 2.39 -2.62
N GLY A 279 8.59 3.14 -3.63
CA GLY A 279 9.87 2.91 -4.31
C GLY A 279 10.57 4.21 -4.65
N TRP A 280 11.90 4.17 -4.86
CA TRP A 280 12.75 5.34 -5.15
C TRP A 280 13.66 5.12 -6.32
#